data_f4ddded22a612cf5eb03b290fe80ee07
#
_entry.id   f4ddded22a612cf5eb03b290fe80ee07
#
_cell.length_a   1.000
_cell.length_b   1.000
_cell.length_c   1.000
_cell.angle_alpha   90.00
_cell.angle_beta   90.00
_cell.angle_gamma   90.00
#
_symmetry.space_group_name_H-M   'P 1'
#
loop_
_entity.id
_entity.type
_entity.pdbx_description
1 polymer ?
#
loop_
_entity_poly.entity_id
_entity_poly.type
_entity_poly.pdbx_seq_one_letter_code
_entity_poly.pdbx_strand_id
1 'polypeptide(L)'
;MIPRYSRPEMTRIWDPQTRFRIWFEIEAHAARAMADLGIIPKEAADVIWEKGSAAEFDVARIDEIERVTKHDVIAFLTHLAEHVGPEARFVHQGMTSSDVLDTCFNVQLVRAADILLADIDRVLAALKKRAFEHKNTVTIGRSHGIHAEPTTFGVKLAYAYAEFSRARQRMENARNEVATCAISGAVGTFANVDPRVEEYVAKQLGLRPEPVSTQVIPRDRHAMYFATLAVIASSIERLAIEIRHLQRTEVLEAEEYFSEGQKGSSAMPHKRNPVL
;
A
#
# COMPACT_ATOMS: atom_id res chain seq x y z
N MET A 1 -12.88 -4.85 -0.65
CA MET A 1 -12.56 -4.91 0.80
C MET A 1 -13.85 -4.85 1.60
N ILE A 2 -13.85 -5.37 2.85
CA ILE A 2 -15.04 -5.33 3.72
C ILE A 2 -15.13 -3.92 4.33
N PRO A 3 -16.18 -3.11 4.06
CA PRO A 3 -16.23 -1.70 4.47
C PRO A 3 -16.03 -1.49 5.98
N ARG A 4 -16.60 -2.38 6.81
CA ARG A 4 -16.48 -2.31 8.29
C ARG A 4 -15.03 -2.37 8.78
N TYR A 5 -14.15 -3.06 8.06
CA TYR A 5 -12.76 -3.30 8.45
C TYR A 5 -11.76 -2.55 7.56
N SER A 6 -12.25 -1.59 6.79
CA SER A 6 -11.42 -0.86 5.83
C SER A 6 -11.47 0.64 6.12
N ARG A 7 -10.29 1.27 6.11
CA ARG A 7 -10.19 2.72 6.22
C ARG A 7 -10.27 3.34 4.82
N PRO A 8 -10.98 4.48 4.67
CA PRO A 8 -11.21 5.11 3.37
C PRO A 8 -9.94 5.42 2.59
N GLU A 9 -8.87 5.89 3.27
CA GLU A 9 -7.60 6.22 2.64
C GLU A 9 -6.89 4.98 2.04
N MET A 10 -6.98 3.82 2.72
CA MET A 10 -6.44 2.57 2.21
C MET A 10 -7.31 2.03 1.07
N THR A 11 -8.65 2.05 1.24
CA THR A 11 -9.59 1.57 0.21
C THR A 11 -9.42 2.33 -1.10
N ARG A 12 -9.22 3.65 -1.04
CA ARG A 12 -9.05 4.52 -2.21
C ARG A 12 -7.85 4.13 -3.07
N ILE A 13 -6.76 3.64 -2.47
CA ILE A 13 -5.58 3.18 -3.22
C ILE A 13 -5.95 2.02 -4.17
N TRP A 14 -6.87 1.15 -3.74
CA TRP A 14 -7.25 -0.08 -4.43
C TRP A 14 -8.54 0.06 -5.26
N ASP A 15 -9.10 1.27 -5.30
CA ASP A 15 -10.28 1.58 -6.10
C ASP A 15 -9.96 1.48 -7.60
N PRO A 16 -10.84 0.91 -8.44
CA PRO A 16 -10.65 0.85 -9.89
C PRO A 16 -10.37 2.22 -10.52
N GLN A 17 -11.04 3.29 -10.07
CA GLN A 17 -10.79 4.65 -10.56
C GLN A 17 -9.35 5.10 -10.28
N THR A 18 -8.82 4.82 -9.08
CA THR A 18 -7.44 5.14 -8.72
C THR A 18 -6.47 4.33 -9.59
N ARG A 19 -6.75 3.06 -9.83
CA ARG A 19 -5.93 2.21 -10.70
C ARG A 19 -5.86 2.78 -12.12
N PHE A 20 -6.99 3.09 -12.73
CA PHE A 20 -7.01 3.66 -14.08
C PHE A 20 -6.38 5.06 -14.15
N ARG A 21 -6.49 5.84 -13.10
CA ARG A 21 -5.79 7.12 -12.99
C ARG A 21 -4.27 6.93 -13.00
N ILE A 22 -3.75 5.95 -12.28
CA ILE A 22 -2.31 5.63 -12.28
C ILE A 22 -1.89 5.09 -13.66
N TRP A 23 -2.70 4.26 -14.31
CA TRP A 23 -2.41 3.79 -15.67
C TRP A 23 -2.29 4.97 -16.64
N PHE A 24 -3.21 5.92 -16.56
CA PHE A 24 -3.14 7.14 -17.35
C PHE A 24 -1.87 7.95 -17.04
N GLU A 25 -1.51 8.13 -15.76
CA GLU A 25 -0.31 8.86 -15.36
C GLU A 25 0.95 8.21 -15.96
N ILE A 26 1.06 6.89 -15.95
CA ILE A 26 2.16 6.14 -16.57
C ILE A 26 2.24 6.43 -18.08
N GLU A 27 1.13 6.26 -18.78
CA GLU A 27 1.04 6.47 -20.22
C GLU A 27 1.34 7.93 -20.62
N ALA A 28 0.77 8.87 -19.90
CA ALA A 28 0.96 10.29 -20.18
C ALA A 28 2.40 10.76 -19.89
N HIS A 29 3.03 10.25 -18.83
CA HIS A 29 4.44 10.53 -18.57
C HIS A 29 5.36 9.86 -19.60
N ALA A 30 5.05 8.64 -20.06
CA ALA A 30 5.77 8.01 -21.15
C ALA A 30 5.66 8.79 -22.45
N ALA A 31 4.45 9.25 -22.82
CA ALA A 31 4.23 10.10 -23.97
C ALA A 31 5.00 11.43 -23.86
N ARG A 32 5.01 12.05 -22.68
CA ARG A 32 5.80 13.28 -22.43
C ARG A 32 7.30 13.06 -22.63
N ALA A 33 7.84 11.98 -22.07
CA ALA A 33 9.25 11.62 -22.25
C ALA A 33 9.59 11.36 -23.72
N MET A 34 8.74 10.67 -24.46
CA MET A 34 8.91 10.44 -25.90
C MET A 34 8.86 11.72 -26.71
N ALA A 35 8.02 12.67 -26.33
CA ALA A 35 7.95 13.98 -26.95
C ALA A 35 9.22 14.80 -26.70
N ASP A 36 9.76 14.78 -25.49
CA ASP A 36 11.01 15.46 -25.14
C ASP A 36 12.21 14.85 -25.88
N LEU A 37 12.15 13.58 -26.23
CA LEU A 37 13.13 12.89 -27.06
C LEU A 37 12.91 13.07 -28.59
N GLY A 38 11.83 13.74 -28.99
CA GLY A 38 11.49 13.94 -30.40
C GLY A 38 10.94 12.69 -31.11
N ILE A 39 10.51 11.69 -30.36
CA ILE A 39 9.93 10.43 -30.89
C ILE A 39 8.49 10.63 -31.34
N ILE A 40 7.74 11.46 -30.58
CA ILE A 40 6.38 11.87 -30.93
C ILE A 40 6.27 13.42 -30.95
N PRO A 41 5.24 13.99 -31.60
CA PRO A 41 5.02 15.44 -31.56
C PRO A 41 4.72 15.93 -30.13
N LYS A 42 5.28 17.09 -29.75
CA LYS A 42 5.03 17.71 -28.43
C LYS A 42 3.55 18.02 -28.23
N GLU A 43 2.92 18.54 -29.28
CA GLU A 43 1.50 18.88 -29.27
C GLU A 43 0.62 17.64 -28.97
N ALA A 44 1.02 16.46 -29.44
CA ALA A 44 0.32 15.21 -29.14
C ALA A 44 0.42 14.86 -27.64
N ALA A 45 1.60 14.99 -27.05
CA ALA A 45 1.78 14.76 -25.62
C ALA A 45 1.00 15.77 -24.76
N ASP A 46 0.92 17.02 -25.20
CA ASP A 46 0.12 18.06 -24.53
C ASP A 46 -1.38 17.72 -24.56
N VAL A 47 -1.91 17.31 -25.71
CA VAL A 47 -3.31 16.90 -25.87
C VAL A 47 -3.63 15.64 -25.04
N ILE A 48 -2.74 14.63 -25.03
CA ILE A 48 -2.89 13.43 -24.22
C ILE A 48 -3.00 13.80 -22.74
N TRP A 49 -2.10 14.66 -22.26
CA TRP A 49 -2.11 15.11 -20.88
C TRP A 49 -3.37 15.90 -20.53
N GLU A 50 -3.69 16.92 -21.30
CA GLU A 50 -4.82 17.82 -21.03
C GLU A 50 -6.15 17.05 -21.00
N LYS A 51 -6.47 16.32 -22.06
CA LYS A 51 -7.74 15.61 -22.18
C LYS A 51 -7.81 14.40 -21.25
N GLY A 52 -6.74 13.62 -21.11
CA GLY A 52 -6.72 12.46 -20.24
C GLY A 52 -6.75 12.82 -18.74
N SER A 53 -6.15 13.97 -18.36
CA SER A 53 -6.25 14.47 -16.98
C SER A 53 -7.67 14.86 -16.60
N ALA A 54 -8.43 15.41 -17.54
CA ALA A 54 -9.82 15.82 -17.37
C ALA A 54 -10.81 14.65 -17.48
N ALA A 55 -10.38 13.50 -18.02
CA ALA A 55 -11.24 12.35 -18.24
C ALA A 55 -11.67 11.69 -16.93
N GLU A 56 -12.93 11.30 -16.84
CA GLU A 56 -13.41 10.33 -15.87
C GLU A 56 -13.34 8.93 -16.50
N PHE A 57 -12.67 8.00 -15.82
CA PHE A 57 -12.56 6.62 -16.31
C PHE A 57 -13.79 5.84 -15.90
N ASP A 58 -14.73 5.64 -16.82
CA ASP A 58 -15.93 4.83 -16.60
C ASP A 58 -15.56 3.34 -16.56
N VAL A 59 -15.54 2.79 -15.35
CA VAL A 59 -15.20 1.37 -15.11
C VAL A 59 -16.14 0.46 -15.86
N ALA A 60 -17.44 0.75 -15.89
CA ALA A 60 -18.42 -0.09 -16.57
C ALA A 60 -18.21 -0.08 -18.11
N ARG A 61 -17.84 1.08 -18.66
CA ARG A 61 -17.49 1.21 -20.09
C ARG A 61 -16.22 0.45 -20.43
N ILE A 62 -15.18 0.52 -19.59
CA ILE A 62 -13.94 -0.24 -19.77
C ILE A 62 -14.24 -1.74 -19.71
N ASP A 63 -15.01 -2.20 -18.75
CA ASP A 63 -15.42 -3.61 -18.62
C ASP A 63 -16.24 -4.09 -19.87
N GLU A 64 -17.09 -3.22 -20.43
CA GLU A 64 -17.82 -3.51 -21.67
C GLU A 64 -16.85 -3.72 -22.85
N ILE A 65 -15.88 -2.83 -23.02
CA ILE A 65 -14.84 -2.95 -24.06
C ILE A 65 -14.03 -4.22 -23.85
N GLU A 66 -13.64 -4.52 -22.61
CA GLU A 66 -12.87 -5.72 -22.27
C GLU A 66 -13.59 -7.02 -22.62
N ARG A 67 -14.91 -7.09 -22.47
CA ARG A 67 -15.71 -8.26 -22.89
C ARG A 67 -15.53 -8.58 -24.38
N VAL A 68 -15.22 -7.58 -25.21
CA VAL A 68 -14.97 -7.73 -26.64
C VAL A 68 -13.48 -7.97 -26.92
N THR A 69 -12.62 -7.12 -26.39
CA THR A 69 -11.17 -7.15 -26.66
C THR A 69 -10.46 -8.31 -25.96
N LYS A 70 -11.04 -8.84 -24.87
CA LYS A 70 -10.44 -9.88 -24.00
C LYS A 70 -9.06 -9.49 -23.46
N HIS A 71 -8.84 -8.17 -23.27
CA HIS A 71 -7.58 -7.63 -22.81
C HIS A 71 -7.82 -6.31 -22.04
N ASP A 72 -7.45 -6.27 -20.77
CA ASP A 72 -7.69 -5.19 -19.83
C ASP A 72 -7.00 -3.86 -20.24
N VAL A 73 -5.69 -3.89 -20.51
CA VAL A 73 -4.96 -2.67 -20.90
C VAL A 73 -5.45 -2.12 -22.24
N ILE A 74 -5.75 -3.01 -23.23
CA ILE A 74 -6.34 -2.56 -24.51
C ILE A 74 -7.72 -1.93 -24.29
N ALA A 75 -8.52 -2.47 -23.39
CA ALA A 75 -9.82 -1.88 -23.06
C ALA A 75 -9.69 -0.48 -22.46
N PHE A 76 -8.76 -0.32 -21.52
CA PHE A 76 -8.44 0.99 -20.94
C PHE A 76 -7.93 1.98 -22.02
N LEU A 77 -6.98 1.57 -22.86
CA LEU A 77 -6.43 2.41 -23.93
C LEU A 77 -7.51 2.82 -24.93
N THR A 78 -8.43 1.90 -25.25
CA THR A 78 -9.56 2.19 -26.14
C THR A 78 -10.47 3.24 -25.51
N HIS A 79 -10.80 3.09 -24.22
CA HIS A 79 -11.59 4.09 -23.50
C HIS A 79 -10.86 5.44 -23.39
N LEU A 80 -9.57 5.43 -23.11
CA LEU A 80 -8.75 6.66 -23.12
C LEU A 80 -8.81 7.37 -24.48
N ALA A 81 -8.78 6.61 -25.57
CA ALA A 81 -8.87 7.14 -26.93
C ALA A 81 -10.22 7.81 -27.21
N GLU A 82 -11.32 7.37 -26.59
CA GLU A 82 -12.64 8.05 -26.67
C GLU A 82 -12.58 9.49 -26.14
N HIS A 83 -11.68 9.79 -25.19
CA HIS A 83 -11.48 11.12 -24.63
C HIS A 83 -10.40 11.93 -25.35
N VAL A 84 -9.24 11.31 -25.62
CA VAL A 84 -8.08 11.97 -26.22
C VAL A 84 -8.29 12.29 -27.70
N GLY A 85 -8.91 11.36 -28.44
CA GLY A 85 -9.13 11.49 -29.88
C GLY A 85 -7.92 10.99 -30.69
N PRO A 86 -7.62 11.63 -31.88
CA PRO A 86 -6.63 11.12 -32.82
C PRO A 86 -5.21 10.97 -32.26
N GLU A 87 -4.84 11.77 -31.30
CA GLU A 87 -3.51 11.76 -30.65
C GLU A 87 -3.31 10.51 -29.77
N ALA A 88 -4.38 9.78 -29.43
CA ALA A 88 -4.29 8.51 -28.70
C ALA A 88 -3.43 7.45 -29.43
N ARG A 89 -3.24 7.58 -30.74
CA ARG A 89 -2.30 6.74 -31.51
C ARG A 89 -0.85 6.79 -31.02
N PHE A 90 -0.48 7.80 -30.25
CA PHE A 90 0.85 7.97 -29.67
C PHE A 90 0.96 7.40 -28.24
N VAL A 91 -0.15 6.98 -27.64
CA VAL A 91 -0.15 6.34 -26.33
C VAL A 91 0.33 4.89 -26.46
N HIS A 92 1.04 4.40 -25.46
CA HIS A 92 1.51 2.99 -25.39
C HIS A 92 2.55 2.56 -26.44
N GLN A 93 3.19 3.52 -27.12
CA GLN A 93 4.16 3.17 -28.16
C GLN A 93 5.38 2.45 -27.61
N GLY A 94 5.66 1.25 -28.14
CA GLY A 94 6.78 0.40 -27.75
C GLY A 94 6.64 -0.25 -26.38
N MET A 95 5.63 0.09 -25.60
CA MET A 95 5.36 -0.46 -24.27
C MET A 95 4.64 -1.81 -24.34
N THR A 96 4.59 -2.49 -23.22
CA THR A 96 3.77 -3.68 -23.02
C THR A 96 2.81 -3.47 -21.86
N SER A 97 1.72 -4.26 -21.80
CA SER A 97 0.73 -4.17 -20.73
C SER A 97 1.35 -4.28 -19.33
N SER A 98 2.35 -5.13 -19.14
CA SER A 98 3.02 -5.28 -17.85
C SER A 98 3.83 -4.05 -17.43
N ASP A 99 4.29 -3.22 -18.35
CA ASP A 99 4.92 -1.93 -18.03
C ASP A 99 3.93 -1.04 -17.23
N VAL A 100 2.66 -1.07 -17.62
CA VAL A 100 1.60 -0.33 -16.95
C VAL A 100 1.12 -1.04 -15.69
N LEU A 101 0.83 -2.35 -15.79
CA LEU A 101 0.27 -3.14 -14.69
C LEU A 101 1.20 -3.22 -13.49
N ASP A 102 2.47 -3.59 -13.71
CA ASP A 102 3.44 -3.79 -12.64
C ASP A 102 3.87 -2.47 -12.02
N THR A 103 4.10 -1.43 -12.84
CA THR A 103 4.43 -0.09 -12.35
C THR A 103 3.27 0.48 -11.53
N CYS A 104 2.02 0.34 -11.98
CA CYS A 104 0.84 0.73 -11.22
C CYS A 104 0.75 0.01 -9.89
N PHE A 105 0.93 -1.31 -9.88
CA PHE A 105 0.88 -2.10 -8.66
C PHE A 105 1.94 -1.64 -7.65
N ASN A 106 3.16 -1.36 -8.11
CA ASN A 106 4.22 -0.83 -7.27
C ASN A 106 3.88 0.56 -6.70
N VAL A 107 3.28 1.45 -7.50
CA VAL A 107 2.77 2.75 -7.00
C VAL A 107 1.74 2.54 -5.88
N GLN A 108 0.80 1.61 -6.08
CA GLN A 108 -0.22 1.31 -5.07
C GLN A 108 0.40 0.73 -3.79
N LEU A 109 1.36 -0.19 -3.89
CA LEU A 109 2.08 -0.76 -2.75
C LEU A 109 2.88 0.29 -1.98
N VAL A 110 3.56 1.20 -2.68
CA VAL A 110 4.30 2.32 -2.05
C VAL A 110 3.33 3.23 -1.29
N ARG A 111 2.22 3.65 -1.91
CA ARG A 111 1.21 4.49 -1.26
C ARG A 111 0.58 3.79 -0.04
N ALA A 112 0.32 2.48 -0.13
CA ALA A 112 -0.18 1.68 1.00
C ALA A 112 0.87 1.59 2.12
N ALA A 113 2.14 1.37 1.79
CA ALA A 113 3.23 1.33 2.75
C ALA A 113 3.40 2.65 3.50
N ASP A 114 3.23 3.79 2.83
CA ASP A 114 3.30 5.12 3.46
C ASP A 114 2.22 5.30 4.53
N ILE A 115 1.00 4.81 4.29
CA ILE A 115 -0.07 4.80 5.30
C ILE A 115 0.30 3.89 6.47
N LEU A 116 0.80 2.68 6.20
CA LEU A 116 1.18 1.72 7.24
C LEU A 116 2.35 2.21 8.08
N LEU A 117 3.34 2.87 7.48
CA LEU A 117 4.46 3.50 8.20
C LEU A 117 3.96 4.58 9.16
N ALA A 118 3.04 5.44 8.71
CA ALA A 118 2.43 6.44 9.56
C ALA A 118 1.62 5.82 10.72
N ASP A 119 0.95 4.68 10.47
CA ASP A 119 0.24 3.93 11.52
C ASP A 119 1.21 3.32 12.53
N ILE A 120 2.31 2.73 12.08
CA ILE A 120 3.34 2.18 12.97
C ILE A 120 3.96 3.31 13.82
N ASP A 121 4.21 4.48 13.24
CA ASP A 121 4.74 5.64 13.97
C ASP A 121 3.78 6.10 15.07
N ARG A 122 2.46 6.05 14.83
CA ARG A 122 1.45 6.33 15.87
C ARG A 122 1.45 5.28 16.99
N VAL A 123 1.59 4.01 16.65
CA VAL A 123 1.71 2.92 17.64
C VAL A 123 2.98 3.11 18.47
N LEU A 124 4.11 3.39 17.85
CA LEU A 124 5.38 3.66 18.52
C LEU A 124 5.26 4.85 19.50
N ALA A 125 4.65 5.94 19.07
CA ALA A 125 4.42 7.11 19.94
C ALA A 125 3.56 6.77 21.15
N ALA A 126 2.49 6.01 20.96
CA ALA A 126 1.61 5.55 22.04
C ALA A 126 2.34 4.61 23.00
N LEU A 127 3.05 3.60 22.49
CA LEU A 127 3.82 2.66 23.32
C LEU A 127 4.90 3.39 24.13
N LYS A 128 5.64 4.30 23.50
CA LYS A 128 6.66 5.12 24.18
C LYS A 128 6.06 5.93 25.32
N LYS A 129 4.98 6.66 25.04
CA LYS A 129 4.28 7.46 26.05
C LYS A 129 3.86 6.61 27.25
N ARG A 130 3.17 5.50 26.98
CA ARG A 130 2.66 4.61 28.03
C ARG A 130 3.79 3.90 28.78
N ALA A 131 4.88 3.50 28.11
CA ALA A 131 6.04 2.90 28.76
C ALA A 131 6.67 3.82 29.80
N PHE A 132 6.84 5.11 29.47
CA PHE A 132 7.35 6.10 30.44
C PHE A 132 6.37 6.42 31.55
N GLU A 133 5.08 6.51 31.25
CA GLU A 133 4.02 6.73 32.23
C GLU A 133 4.00 5.62 33.30
N HIS A 134 4.16 4.37 32.87
CA HIS A 134 4.11 3.20 33.72
C HIS A 134 5.49 2.61 34.08
N LYS A 135 6.57 3.38 33.94
CA LYS A 135 7.94 2.88 34.22
C LYS A 135 8.13 2.37 35.63
N ASN A 136 7.36 2.90 36.59
CA ASN A 136 7.39 2.54 38.01
C ASN A 136 6.15 1.78 38.47
N THR A 137 5.20 1.45 37.59
CA THR A 137 3.99 0.68 37.91
C THR A 137 4.37 -0.78 38.04
N VAL A 138 4.44 -1.27 39.26
CA VAL A 138 4.84 -2.66 39.55
C VAL A 138 3.79 -3.62 39.04
N THR A 139 4.23 -4.66 38.37
CA THR A 139 3.41 -5.82 37.96
C THR A 139 4.20 -7.11 38.12
N ILE A 140 3.54 -8.25 38.00
CA ILE A 140 4.20 -9.55 38.05
C ILE A 140 4.57 -10.01 36.63
N GLY A 141 5.82 -10.42 36.44
CA GLY A 141 6.23 -11.20 35.27
C GLY A 141 5.66 -12.60 35.32
N ARG A 142 5.16 -13.10 34.18
CA ARG A 142 4.63 -14.45 34.06
C ARG A 142 5.40 -15.24 33.02
N SER A 143 5.72 -16.49 33.37
CA SER A 143 6.25 -17.51 32.46
C SER A 143 5.34 -18.71 32.49
N HIS A 144 4.92 -19.22 31.34
CA HIS A 144 3.91 -20.27 31.22
C HIS A 144 2.56 -19.95 31.92
N GLY A 145 2.21 -18.67 32.05
CA GLY A 145 1.05 -18.21 32.79
C GLY A 145 1.20 -18.23 34.32
N ILE A 146 2.37 -18.58 34.85
CA ILE A 146 2.69 -18.69 36.29
C ILE A 146 3.43 -17.44 36.73
N HIS A 147 3.17 -16.96 37.96
CA HIS A 147 3.91 -15.86 38.56
C HIS A 147 5.38 -16.20 38.69
N ALA A 148 6.23 -15.32 38.17
CA ALA A 148 7.69 -15.42 38.25
C ALA A 148 8.22 -14.25 39.10
N GLU A 149 8.88 -13.29 38.49
CA GLU A 149 9.54 -12.18 39.21
C GLU A 149 8.78 -10.87 39.02
N PRO A 150 8.84 -9.95 40.00
CA PRO A 150 8.33 -8.59 39.86
C PRO A 150 9.01 -7.85 38.71
N THR A 151 8.23 -7.08 37.95
CA THR A 151 8.70 -6.19 36.90
C THR A 151 7.85 -4.93 36.88
N THR A 152 7.94 -4.10 35.84
CA THR A 152 7.04 -2.96 35.67
C THR A 152 6.24 -3.06 34.39
N PHE A 153 5.04 -2.50 34.39
CA PHE A 153 4.19 -2.44 33.22
C PHE A 153 4.86 -1.63 32.09
N GLY A 154 5.66 -0.61 32.45
CA GLY A 154 6.46 0.15 31.48
C GLY A 154 7.50 -0.70 30.73
N VAL A 155 8.15 -1.68 31.39
CA VAL A 155 9.08 -2.62 30.73
C VAL A 155 8.33 -3.51 29.73
N LYS A 156 7.14 -4.00 30.07
CA LYS A 156 6.28 -4.75 29.17
C LYS A 156 5.95 -3.97 27.90
N LEU A 157 5.62 -2.69 28.01
CA LEU A 157 5.34 -1.81 26.88
C LEU A 157 6.62 -1.42 26.10
N ALA A 158 7.76 -1.27 26.77
CA ALA A 158 9.05 -1.04 26.12
C ALA A 158 9.49 -2.22 25.25
N TYR A 159 9.19 -3.46 25.68
CA TYR A 159 9.39 -4.65 24.87
C TYR A 159 8.60 -4.58 23.55
N ALA A 160 7.31 -4.22 23.63
CA ALA A 160 6.48 -4.03 22.44
C ALA A 160 7.01 -2.88 21.55
N TYR A 161 7.42 -1.76 22.16
CA TYR A 161 8.04 -0.64 21.42
C TYR A 161 9.26 -1.09 20.61
N ALA A 162 10.16 -1.87 21.20
CA ALA A 162 11.35 -2.39 20.51
C ALA A 162 11.00 -3.31 19.34
N GLU A 163 9.93 -4.11 19.48
CA GLU A 163 9.41 -4.97 18.41
C GLU A 163 8.83 -4.16 17.25
N PHE A 164 7.97 -3.18 17.54
CA PHE A 164 7.39 -2.29 16.52
C PHE A 164 8.43 -1.37 15.87
N SER A 165 9.51 -1.00 16.57
CA SER A 165 10.64 -0.29 15.96
C SER A 165 11.31 -1.12 14.86
N ARG A 166 11.48 -2.43 15.09
CA ARG A 166 11.97 -3.36 14.06
C ARG A 166 10.95 -3.56 12.94
N ALA A 167 9.66 -3.59 13.27
CA ALA A 167 8.58 -3.68 12.29
C ALA A 167 8.56 -2.46 11.36
N ARG A 168 8.76 -1.26 11.90
CA ARG A 168 8.90 -0.03 11.12
C ARG A 168 10.03 -0.12 10.10
N GLN A 169 11.22 -0.55 10.55
CA GLN A 169 12.38 -0.68 9.67
C GLN A 169 12.14 -1.71 8.56
N ARG A 170 11.50 -2.84 8.89
CA ARG A 170 11.13 -3.84 7.88
C ARG A 170 10.16 -3.29 6.85
N MET A 171 9.15 -2.53 7.29
CA MET A 171 8.17 -1.92 6.38
C MET A 171 8.82 -0.88 5.46
N GLU A 172 9.74 -0.06 5.99
CA GLU A 172 10.50 0.92 5.20
C GLU A 172 11.37 0.22 4.15
N ASN A 173 12.05 -0.87 4.52
CA ASN A 173 12.84 -1.66 3.58
C ASN A 173 11.95 -2.28 2.48
N ALA A 174 10.82 -2.89 2.85
CA ALA A 174 9.89 -3.48 1.91
C ALA A 174 9.28 -2.43 0.95
N ARG A 175 8.91 -1.25 1.48
CA ARG A 175 8.48 -0.11 0.66
C ARG A 175 9.52 0.29 -0.36
N ASN A 176 10.77 0.43 0.07
CA ASN A 176 11.86 0.83 -0.81
C ASN A 176 12.18 -0.25 -1.85
N GLU A 177 12.00 -1.52 -1.50
CA GLU A 177 12.23 -2.64 -2.41
C GLU A 177 11.20 -2.70 -3.54
N VAL A 178 9.91 -2.46 -3.25
CA VAL A 178 8.85 -2.43 -4.29
C VAL A 178 8.78 -1.10 -5.05
N ALA A 179 9.52 -0.07 -4.65
CA ALA A 179 9.50 1.23 -5.30
C ALA A 179 10.29 1.21 -6.62
N THR A 180 9.91 0.33 -7.55
CA THR A 180 10.52 0.20 -8.88
C THR A 180 9.49 0.36 -10.00
N CYS A 181 9.98 0.77 -11.17
CA CYS A 181 9.23 1.03 -12.39
C CYS A 181 9.90 0.30 -13.53
N ALA A 182 9.14 -0.40 -14.37
CA ALA A 182 9.63 -0.98 -15.59
C ALA A 182 8.82 -0.46 -16.77
N ILE A 183 9.49 0.24 -17.70
CA ILE A 183 8.96 0.66 -19.00
C ILE A 183 9.97 0.19 -20.04
N SER A 184 10.06 -1.11 -20.23
CA SER A 184 11.14 -1.77 -20.98
C SER A 184 10.67 -2.58 -22.17
N GLY A 185 9.35 -2.59 -22.44
CA GLY A 185 8.75 -3.27 -23.56
C GLY A 185 8.51 -4.77 -23.35
N ALA A 186 8.10 -5.44 -24.39
CA ALA A 186 7.52 -6.79 -24.36
C ALA A 186 8.36 -7.87 -23.65
N VAL A 187 9.67 -7.73 -23.64
CA VAL A 187 10.61 -8.71 -23.05
C VAL A 187 11.74 -8.07 -22.23
N GLY A 188 11.61 -6.78 -21.89
CA GLY A 188 12.57 -6.07 -21.04
C GLY A 188 13.87 -5.66 -21.74
N THR A 189 13.91 -5.65 -23.07
CA THR A 189 15.13 -5.38 -23.85
C THR A 189 15.22 -3.95 -24.38
N PHE A 190 14.23 -3.11 -24.14
CA PHE A 190 14.16 -1.75 -24.67
C PHE A 190 14.22 -1.67 -26.21
N ALA A 191 13.79 -2.72 -26.91
CA ALA A 191 13.89 -2.78 -28.37
C ALA A 191 13.09 -1.66 -29.06
N ASN A 192 11.98 -1.23 -28.46
CA ASN A 192 11.07 -0.24 -29.04
C ASN A 192 10.77 0.95 -28.07
N VAL A 193 11.46 1.02 -26.96
CA VAL A 193 11.33 2.11 -25.95
C VAL A 193 12.74 2.59 -25.59
N ASP A 194 12.97 3.89 -25.61
CA ASP A 194 14.24 4.44 -25.13
C ASP A 194 14.30 4.34 -23.58
N PRO A 195 15.41 3.84 -22.99
CA PRO A 195 15.55 3.72 -21.53
C PRO A 195 15.29 5.02 -20.76
N ARG A 196 15.53 6.18 -21.39
CA ARG A 196 15.24 7.51 -20.79
C ARG A 196 13.76 7.73 -20.52
N VAL A 197 12.87 7.02 -21.24
CA VAL A 197 11.41 7.05 -20.97
C VAL A 197 11.13 6.41 -19.61
N GLU A 198 11.73 5.27 -19.30
CA GLU A 198 11.60 4.61 -18.00
C GLU A 198 12.14 5.49 -16.88
N GLU A 199 13.32 6.07 -17.04
CA GLU A 199 13.92 6.99 -16.06
C GLU A 199 13.00 8.18 -15.75
N TYR A 200 12.39 8.77 -16.80
CA TYR A 200 11.46 9.87 -16.65
C TYR A 200 10.19 9.45 -15.90
N VAL A 201 9.53 8.36 -16.33
CA VAL A 201 8.31 7.84 -15.68
C VAL A 201 8.58 7.49 -14.23
N ALA A 202 9.66 6.78 -13.94
CA ALA A 202 10.06 6.43 -12.58
C ALA A 202 10.19 7.66 -11.69
N LYS A 203 10.90 8.69 -12.17
CA LYS A 203 11.09 9.96 -11.45
C LYS A 203 9.76 10.65 -11.15
N GLN A 204 8.84 10.72 -12.13
CA GLN A 204 7.54 11.38 -11.95
C GLN A 204 6.66 10.65 -10.91
N LEU A 205 6.75 9.33 -10.86
CA LEU A 205 5.98 8.50 -9.93
C LEU A 205 6.65 8.28 -8.57
N GLY A 206 7.85 8.85 -8.35
CA GLY A 206 8.62 8.65 -7.11
C GLY A 206 9.17 7.23 -6.98
N LEU A 207 9.42 6.55 -8.08
CA LEU A 207 9.99 5.21 -8.17
C LEU A 207 11.43 5.27 -8.70
N ARG A 208 12.06 4.11 -8.78
CA ARG A 208 13.36 3.91 -9.43
C ARG A 208 13.21 2.98 -10.62
N PRO A 209 13.99 3.13 -11.69
CA PRO A 209 14.04 2.13 -12.75
C PRO A 209 14.36 0.75 -12.17
N GLU A 210 13.69 -0.28 -12.68
CA GLU A 210 14.02 -1.67 -12.38
C GLU A 210 15.34 -2.02 -13.07
N PRO A 211 16.39 -2.47 -12.33
CA PRO A 211 17.69 -2.72 -12.94
C PRO A 211 17.67 -3.73 -14.08
N VAL A 212 16.89 -4.79 -13.94
CA VAL A 212 16.68 -5.83 -14.96
C VAL A 212 15.29 -6.39 -14.82
N SER A 213 14.49 -6.28 -15.85
CA SER A 213 13.18 -6.93 -15.96
C SER A 213 13.12 -7.86 -17.18
N THR A 214 12.04 -8.59 -17.27
CA THR A 214 11.61 -9.26 -18.50
C THR A 214 10.37 -8.53 -19.01
N GLN A 215 9.31 -9.23 -19.34
CA GLN A 215 8.00 -8.60 -19.54
C GLN A 215 7.43 -8.08 -18.21
N VAL A 216 7.84 -8.65 -17.08
CA VAL A 216 7.34 -8.38 -15.74
C VAL A 216 8.48 -8.00 -14.78
N ILE A 217 8.15 -7.23 -13.74
CA ILE A 217 9.05 -7.00 -12.61
C ILE A 217 9.20 -8.29 -11.81
N PRO A 218 10.42 -8.64 -11.32
CA PRO A 218 10.64 -9.83 -10.48
C PRO A 218 9.71 -9.86 -9.26
N ARG A 219 9.08 -11.02 -8.99
CA ARG A 219 8.03 -11.19 -7.97
C ARG A 219 8.56 -11.40 -6.55
N ASP A 220 9.85 -11.60 -6.37
CA ASP A 220 10.51 -11.67 -5.07
C ASP A 220 10.32 -10.39 -4.25
N ARG A 221 10.33 -9.21 -4.88
CA ARG A 221 10.01 -7.91 -4.28
C ARG A 221 8.62 -7.90 -3.63
N HIS A 222 7.62 -8.37 -4.38
CA HIS A 222 6.25 -8.47 -3.90
C HIS A 222 6.13 -9.52 -2.79
N ALA A 223 6.78 -10.68 -2.95
CA ALA A 223 6.81 -11.73 -1.94
C ALA A 223 7.39 -11.21 -0.61
N MET A 224 8.51 -10.47 -0.64
CA MET A 224 9.11 -9.86 0.54
C MET A 224 8.18 -8.82 1.18
N TYR A 225 7.51 -8.00 0.38
CA TYR A 225 6.54 -7.03 0.88
C TYR A 225 5.41 -7.71 1.68
N PHE A 226 4.77 -8.73 1.11
CA PHE A 226 3.68 -9.46 1.79
C PHE A 226 4.18 -10.28 2.98
N ALA A 227 5.38 -10.88 2.92
CA ALA A 227 5.99 -11.52 4.06
C ALA A 227 6.23 -10.53 5.22
N THR A 228 6.67 -9.30 4.89
CA THR A 228 6.82 -8.22 5.87
C THR A 228 5.50 -7.86 6.53
N LEU A 229 4.40 -7.75 5.76
CA LEU A 229 3.07 -7.52 6.32
C LEU A 229 2.66 -8.64 7.29
N ALA A 230 2.93 -9.90 6.94
CA ALA A 230 2.62 -11.05 7.80
C ALA A 230 3.40 -10.98 9.13
N VAL A 231 4.69 -10.62 9.10
CA VAL A 231 5.51 -10.45 10.32
C VAL A 231 4.95 -9.31 11.19
N ILE A 232 4.56 -8.19 10.59
CA ILE A 232 3.96 -7.06 11.32
C ILE A 232 2.61 -7.45 11.93
N ALA A 233 1.77 -8.16 11.17
CA ALA A 233 0.48 -8.66 11.66
C ALA A 233 0.65 -9.60 12.87
N SER A 234 1.65 -10.49 12.84
CA SER A 234 1.99 -11.35 13.98
C SER A 234 2.40 -10.55 15.23
N SER A 235 3.11 -9.42 15.05
CA SER A 235 3.45 -8.54 16.16
C SER A 235 2.22 -7.83 16.74
N ILE A 236 1.27 -7.44 15.89
CA ILE A 236 -0.01 -6.85 16.33
C ILE A 236 -0.84 -7.90 17.10
N GLU A 237 -0.96 -9.11 16.54
CA GLU A 237 -1.65 -10.22 17.20
C GLU A 237 -1.08 -10.51 18.59
N ARG A 238 0.24 -10.61 18.70
CA ARG A 238 0.92 -10.85 19.99
C ARG A 238 0.58 -9.76 21.01
N LEU A 239 0.62 -8.49 20.63
CA LEU A 239 0.30 -7.38 21.53
C LEU A 239 -1.18 -7.38 21.93
N ALA A 240 -2.08 -7.65 21.00
CA ALA A 240 -3.51 -7.74 21.26
C ALA A 240 -3.84 -8.91 22.21
N ILE A 241 -3.21 -10.08 22.02
CA ILE A 241 -3.36 -11.24 22.90
C ILE A 241 -2.85 -10.91 24.31
N GLU A 242 -1.71 -10.22 24.43
CA GLU A 242 -1.19 -9.81 25.74
C GLU A 242 -2.18 -8.89 26.47
N ILE A 243 -2.72 -7.88 25.82
CA ILE A 243 -3.72 -6.96 26.40
C ILE A 243 -4.98 -7.76 26.83
N ARG A 244 -5.44 -8.68 25.96
CA ARG A 244 -6.58 -9.54 26.27
C ARG A 244 -6.34 -10.43 27.50
N HIS A 245 -5.13 -10.97 27.65
CA HIS A 245 -4.77 -11.75 28.84
C HIS A 245 -4.73 -10.90 30.10
N LEU A 246 -4.23 -9.67 30.04
CA LEU A 246 -4.20 -8.74 31.17
C LEU A 246 -5.60 -8.30 31.63
N GLN A 247 -6.58 -8.34 30.71
CA GLN A 247 -7.97 -7.95 30.97
C GLN A 247 -8.85 -9.08 31.50
N ARG A 248 -8.32 -10.29 31.62
CA ARG A 248 -9.08 -11.43 32.18
C ARG A 248 -9.53 -11.14 33.60
N THR A 249 -10.73 -11.66 33.99
CA THR A 249 -11.33 -11.45 35.30
C THR A 249 -10.40 -11.83 36.47
N GLU A 250 -9.59 -12.88 36.29
CA GLU A 250 -8.64 -13.36 37.30
C GLU A 250 -7.35 -12.55 37.36
N VAL A 251 -7.10 -11.65 36.38
CA VAL A 251 -5.87 -10.86 36.24
C VAL A 251 -6.15 -9.39 36.53
N LEU A 252 -7.00 -8.73 35.74
CA LEU A 252 -7.44 -7.34 35.87
C LEU A 252 -6.29 -6.32 35.99
N GLU A 253 -5.22 -6.51 35.24
CA GLU A 253 -4.06 -5.61 35.22
C GLU A 253 -4.18 -4.54 34.13
N ALA A 254 -5.09 -4.71 33.17
CA ALA A 254 -5.45 -3.74 32.16
C ALA A 254 -6.93 -3.81 31.83
N GLU A 255 -7.48 -2.73 31.28
CA GLU A 255 -8.86 -2.66 30.82
C GLU A 255 -8.91 -1.73 29.59
N GLU A 256 -9.64 -2.12 28.56
CA GLU A 256 -9.93 -1.23 27.43
C GLU A 256 -10.87 -0.10 27.88
N TYR A 257 -10.74 1.05 27.19
CA TYR A 257 -11.70 2.12 27.39
C TYR A 257 -13.11 1.67 27.03
N PHE A 258 -14.04 1.86 27.93
CA PHE A 258 -15.44 1.53 27.74
C PHE A 258 -16.26 2.81 27.73
N SER A 259 -16.80 3.17 26.56
CA SER A 259 -17.49 4.43 26.36
C SER A 259 -18.87 4.45 26.99
N GLU A 260 -19.37 5.64 27.31
CA GLU A 260 -20.74 5.80 27.77
C GLU A 260 -21.75 5.27 26.75
N GLY A 261 -22.70 4.47 27.21
CA GLY A 261 -23.69 3.82 26.34
C GLY A 261 -23.23 2.55 25.63
N GLN A 262 -21.94 2.22 25.66
CA GLN A 262 -21.43 0.95 25.10
C GLN A 262 -22.04 -0.24 25.84
N LYS A 263 -22.36 -1.31 25.11
CA LYS A 263 -22.82 -2.58 25.66
C LYS A 263 -21.77 -3.66 25.42
N GLY A 264 -21.40 -4.36 26.48
CA GLY A 264 -20.38 -5.40 26.38
C GLY A 264 -20.91 -6.72 25.83
N SER A 265 -22.21 -6.99 25.98
CA SER A 265 -22.86 -8.23 25.54
C SER A 265 -24.37 -7.99 25.41
N SER A 266 -25.04 -8.71 24.52
CA SER A 266 -26.49 -8.69 24.38
C SER A 266 -27.21 -9.34 25.58
N ALA A 267 -26.65 -10.39 26.14
CA ALA A 267 -27.23 -11.14 27.27
C ALA A 267 -26.77 -10.60 28.64
N MET A 268 -25.56 -10.03 28.70
CA MET A 268 -24.92 -9.53 29.93
C MET A 268 -24.40 -8.11 29.72
N PRO A 269 -25.26 -7.08 29.81
CA PRO A 269 -24.86 -5.68 29.51
C PRO A 269 -23.74 -5.12 30.39
N HIS A 270 -23.56 -5.67 31.60
CA HIS A 270 -22.50 -5.30 32.55
C HIS A 270 -21.12 -5.85 32.18
N LYS A 271 -21.07 -6.85 31.28
CA LYS A 271 -19.82 -7.49 30.88
C LYS A 271 -19.03 -6.59 29.95
N ARG A 272 -17.75 -6.33 30.28
CA ARG A 272 -16.84 -5.52 29.49
C ARG A 272 -15.93 -6.41 28.65
N ASN A 273 -16.38 -6.72 27.44
CA ASN A 273 -15.59 -7.53 26.51
C ASN A 273 -14.50 -6.64 25.86
N PRO A 274 -13.28 -7.17 25.66
CA PRO A 274 -12.24 -6.50 24.85
C PRO A 274 -12.63 -6.65 23.36
N VAL A 275 -13.26 -5.62 22.80
CA VAL A 275 -13.80 -5.64 21.42
C VAL A 275 -13.06 -4.70 20.45
N LEU A 276 -12.17 -3.82 20.95
CA LEU A 276 -11.38 -2.85 20.18
C LEU A 276 -9.90 -3.26 19.97
#